data_7964f6f3967d55f44a4daf6bbddceea1
#
_entry.id   7964f6f3967d55f44a4daf6bbddceea1
#
_cell.length_a   1.000
_cell.length_b   1.000
_cell.length_c   1.000
_cell.angle_alpha   90.00
_cell.angle_beta   90.00
_cell.angle_gamma   90.00
#
_symmetry.space_group_name_H-M   'P 1'
#
loop_
_entity.id
_entity.type
_entity.pdbx_description
1 polymer ?
#
loop_
_entity_poly.entity_id
_entity_poly.type
_entity_poly.pdbx_seq_one_letter_code
_entity_poly.pdbx_strand_id
1 'polypeptide(L)'
;RPLLIEAEREDVKLVHAPERIIPGNMVYELLHNNRTIGADDPEVGEEVAKIYATFCQGEISVTDIRTAEMTKVVENTFRAINIAFSNELAKICRIGGMDVAEVIRISNKHPRVNILQPGPGVGGHCIPVDPWFLVGDYPETANFIRLALQTNAGMPEYVLHRAHEVMAERG
;
A
#
# COMPACT_ATOMS: atom_id res chain seq x y z
N ARG A 1 -18.43 -13.96 3.36
CA ARG A 1 -19.88 -14.19 3.11
C ARG A 1 -20.20 -15.57 2.54
N PRO A 2 -19.49 -16.13 1.54
CA PRO A 2 -19.76 -17.49 1.04
C PRO A 2 -19.82 -18.56 2.13
N LEU A 3 -18.87 -18.57 3.04
CA LEU A 3 -18.82 -19.51 4.17
C LEU A 3 -20.02 -19.39 5.12
N LEU A 4 -20.55 -18.17 5.31
CA LEU A 4 -21.74 -17.97 6.14
C LEU A 4 -22.99 -18.54 5.46
N ILE A 5 -23.08 -18.43 4.13
CA ILE A 5 -24.15 -19.02 3.33
C ILE A 5 -24.07 -20.55 3.38
N GLU A 6 -22.88 -21.14 3.19
CA GLU A 6 -22.66 -22.59 3.30
C GLU A 6 -22.99 -23.13 4.70
N ALA A 7 -22.78 -22.33 5.75
CA ALA A 7 -23.06 -22.67 7.13
C ALA A 7 -24.52 -22.36 7.56
N GLU A 8 -25.36 -21.92 6.63
CA GLU A 8 -26.75 -21.46 6.92
C GLU A 8 -26.82 -20.39 8.02
N ARG A 9 -25.81 -19.51 8.06
CA ARG A 9 -25.67 -18.44 9.07
C ARG A 9 -25.73 -17.04 8.44
N GLU A 10 -26.70 -16.84 7.55
CA GLU A 10 -26.97 -15.54 6.94
C GLU A 10 -27.50 -14.49 7.93
N ASP A 11 -27.94 -14.94 9.12
CA ASP A 11 -28.31 -14.11 10.25
C ASP A 11 -27.14 -13.31 10.82
N VAL A 12 -25.90 -13.76 10.59
CA VAL A 12 -24.69 -13.09 11.11
C VAL A 12 -24.42 -11.78 10.36
N LYS A 13 -24.34 -10.70 11.13
CA LYS A 13 -23.99 -9.38 10.62
C LYS A 13 -22.48 -9.29 10.38
N LEU A 14 -22.08 -9.24 9.12
CA LEU A 14 -20.67 -9.17 8.72
C LEU A 14 -20.23 -7.71 8.58
N VAL A 15 -19.08 -7.39 9.18
CA VAL A 15 -18.42 -6.08 9.06
C VAL A 15 -16.96 -6.28 8.74
N HIS A 16 -16.41 -5.47 7.85
CA HIS A 16 -14.99 -5.40 7.52
C HIS A 16 -14.41 -4.08 8.03
N ALA A 17 -13.46 -4.15 8.94
CA ALA A 17 -12.79 -2.97 9.49
C ALA A 17 -11.27 -3.12 9.33
N PRO A 18 -10.69 -2.70 8.19
CA PRO A 18 -9.27 -2.88 7.90
C PRO A 18 -8.38 -2.06 8.82
N GLU A 19 -7.24 -2.63 9.21
CA GLU A 19 -6.28 -2.01 10.10
C GLU A 19 -5.06 -1.46 9.34
N ARG A 20 -4.53 -0.33 9.84
CA ARG A 20 -3.39 0.41 9.24
C ARG A 20 -2.24 0.63 10.20
N ILE A 21 -2.18 -0.13 11.29
CA ILE A 21 -1.18 0.02 12.36
C ILE A 21 0.21 -0.39 11.85
N ILE A 22 1.22 0.41 12.23
CA ILE A 22 2.63 0.11 11.98
C ILE A 22 3.25 -0.45 13.28
N PRO A 23 4.01 -1.56 13.24
CA PRO A 23 4.73 -2.07 14.40
C PRO A 23 5.63 -1.01 15.04
N GLY A 24 5.60 -0.93 16.38
CA GLY A 24 6.39 0.04 17.14
C GLY A 24 5.64 1.28 17.63
N ASN A 25 4.50 1.64 16.99
CA ASN A 25 3.68 2.78 17.40
C ASN A 25 2.19 2.43 17.56
N MET A 26 1.91 1.17 17.82
CA MET A 26 0.59 0.55 17.74
C MET A 26 -0.49 1.30 18.53
N VAL A 27 -0.22 1.62 19.79
CA VAL A 27 -1.23 2.25 20.67
C VAL A 27 -1.59 3.65 20.18
N TYR A 28 -0.58 4.44 19.79
CA TYR A 28 -0.83 5.78 19.25
C TYR A 28 -1.66 5.73 17.97
N GLU A 29 -1.29 4.83 17.04
CA GLU A 29 -2.00 4.70 15.76
C GLU A 29 -3.40 4.11 15.92
N LEU A 30 -3.60 3.20 16.89
CA LEU A 30 -4.92 2.68 17.23
C LEU A 30 -5.88 3.80 17.66
N LEU A 31 -5.35 4.77 18.41
CA LEU A 31 -6.12 5.89 18.92
C LEU A 31 -6.33 7.02 17.89
N HIS A 32 -5.38 7.26 16.99
CA HIS A 32 -5.35 8.49 16.17
C HIS A 32 -5.57 8.28 14.68
N ASN A 33 -5.37 7.06 14.16
CA ASN A 33 -5.59 6.82 12.74
C ASN A 33 -7.07 6.84 12.38
N ASN A 34 -7.39 7.38 11.20
CA ASN A 34 -8.73 7.30 10.63
C ASN A 34 -9.12 5.83 10.39
N ARG A 35 -10.39 5.52 10.56
CA ARG A 35 -10.97 4.19 10.41
C ARG A 35 -11.92 4.12 9.22
N THR A 36 -11.93 2.97 8.56
CA THR A 36 -12.94 2.62 7.57
C THR A 36 -13.70 1.40 8.08
N ILE A 37 -15.02 1.44 8.06
CA ILE A 37 -15.89 0.34 8.46
C ILE A 37 -16.78 0.01 7.28
N GLY A 38 -16.64 -1.18 6.74
CA GLY A 38 -17.48 -1.72 5.69
C GLY A 38 -18.56 -2.62 6.26
N ALA A 39 -19.82 -2.31 6.00
CA ALA A 39 -20.95 -3.16 6.39
C ALA A 39 -21.97 -3.22 5.24
N ASP A 40 -22.64 -4.37 5.07
CA ASP A 40 -23.73 -4.50 4.11
C ASP A 40 -25.01 -3.81 4.60
N ASP A 41 -25.15 -3.73 5.93
CA ASP A 41 -26.25 -3.03 6.63
C ASP A 41 -25.67 -1.75 7.27
N PRO A 42 -26.07 -0.56 6.80
CA PRO A 42 -25.56 0.69 7.34
C PRO A 42 -25.77 0.89 8.84
N GLU A 43 -26.89 0.38 9.39
CA GLU A 43 -27.18 0.48 10.83
C GLU A 43 -26.15 -0.30 11.65
N VAL A 44 -25.76 -1.48 11.18
CA VAL A 44 -24.70 -2.29 11.79
C VAL A 44 -23.34 -1.61 11.67
N GLY A 45 -23.05 -0.96 10.53
CA GLY A 45 -21.86 -0.17 10.36
C GLY A 45 -21.75 0.97 11.38
N GLU A 46 -22.84 1.70 11.59
CA GLU A 46 -22.93 2.78 12.57
C GLU A 46 -22.83 2.27 14.04
N GLU A 47 -23.37 1.10 14.35
CA GLU A 47 -23.19 0.49 15.66
C GLU A 47 -21.72 0.16 15.94
N VAL A 48 -21.03 -0.42 14.97
CA VAL A 48 -19.60 -0.72 15.07
C VAL A 48 -18.77 0.57 15.13
N ALA A 49 -19.15 1.61 14.38
CA ALA A 49 -18.51 2.91 14.44
C ALA A 49 -18.57 3.52 15.86
N LYS A 50 -19.70 3.40 16.56
CA LYS A 50 -19.84 3.84 17.95
C LYS A 50 -18.90 3.09 18.89
N ILE A 51 -18.65 1.78 18.65
CA ILE A 51 -17.69 1.01 19.44
C ILE A 51 -16.27 1.56 19.20
N TYR A 52 -15.87 1.77 17.96
CA TYR A 52 -14.56 2.36 17.64
C TYR A 52 -14.41 3.79 18.21
N ALA A 53 -15.46 4.60 18.18
CA ALA A 53 -15.46 5.96 18.73
C ALA A 53 -15.20 6.02 20.25
N THR A 54 -15.32 4.91 20.97
CA THR A 54 -15.00 4.87 22.41
C THR A 54 -13.50 5.04 22.69
N PHE A 55 -12.63 4.73 21.70
CA PHE A 55 -11.18 4.84 21.87
C PHE A 55 -10.49 5.54 20.70
N CYS A 56 -11.05 5.53 19.50
CA CYS A 56 -10.46 6.14 18.29
C CYS A 56 -10.83 7.63 18.22
N GLN A 57 -9.82 8.48 18.07
CA GLN A 57 -9.95 9.93 17.94
C GLN A 57 -9.89 10.37 16.46
N GLY A 58 -9.52 9.46 15.56
CA GLY A 58 -9.51 9.70 14.12
C GLY A 58 -10.92 9.73 13.53
N GLU A 59 -11.03 10.16 12.29
CA GLU A 59 -12.29 10.11 11.54
C GLU A 59 -12.69 8.65 11.28
N ILE A 60 -13.98 8.33 11.48
CA ILE A 60 -14.54 7.01 11.20
C ILE A 60 -15.49 7.14 10.02
N SER A 61 -15.14 6.48 8.91
CA SER A 61 -15.95 6.44 7.69
C SER A 61 -16.67 5.10 7.58
N VAL A 62 -18.00 5.13 7.47
CA VAL A 62 -18.82 3.94 7.22
C VAL A 62 -19.15 3.83 5.74
N THR A 63 -19.01 2.63 5.17
CA THR A 63 -19.27 2.35 3.75
C THR A 63 -19.68 0.88 3.57
N ASP A 64 -19.84 0.40 2.35
CA ASP A 64 -20.04 -1.02 2.06
C ASP A 64 -18.73 -1.83 2.22
N ILE A 65 -18.87 -3.16 2.39
CA ILE A 65 -17.73 -4.06 2.63
C ILE A 65 -16.71 -4.01 1.48
N ARG A 66 -17.18 -4.04 0.22
CA ARG A 66 -16.29 -4.05 -0.95
C ARG A 66 -15.46 -2.79 -1.07
N THR A 67 -16.08 -1.63 -0.81
CA THR A 67 -15.38 -0.34 -0.78
C THR A 67 -14.33 -0.31 0.34
N ALA A 68 -14.67 -0.80 1.53
CA ALA A 68 -13.72 -0.85 2.64
C ALA A 68 -12.53 -1.80 2.35
N GLU A 69 -12.74 -2.95 1.74
CA GLU A 69 -11.68 -3.86 1.30
C GLU A 69 -10.81 -3.20 0.24
N MET A 70 -11.44 -2.60 -0.79
CA MET A 70 -10.73 -1.93 -1.88
C MET A 70 -9.84 -0.79 -1.36
N THR A 71 -10.32 0.04 -0.42
CA THR A 71 -9.51 1.14 0.12
C THR A 71 -8.21 0.66 0.73
N LYS A 72 -8.23 -0.46 1.48
CA LYS A 72 -7.04 -1.05 2.07
C LYS A 72 -6.03 -1.50 1.02
N VAL A 73 -6.49 -2.19 -0.02
CA VAL A 73 -5.64 -2.67 -1.12
C VAL A 73 -5.07 -1.50 -1.92
N VAL A 74 -5.89 -0.48 -2.20
CA VAL A 74 -5.48 0.72 -2.95
C VAL A 74 -4.40 1.51 -2.23
N GLU A 75 -4.47 1.66 -0.90
CA GLU A 75 -3.44 2.35 -0.11
C GLU A 75 -2.04 1.71 -0.29
N ASN A 76 -1.97 0.38 -0.19
CA ASN A 76 -0.72 -0.35 -0.39
C ASN A 76 -0.28 -0.35 -1.85
N THR A 77 -1.22 -0.41 -2.79
CA THR A 77 -0.95 -0.30 -4.22
C THR A 77 -0.36 1.05 -4.58
N PHE A 78 -0.93 2.14 -4.07
CA PHE A 78 -0.38 3.49 -4.28
C PHE A 78 1.05 3.60 -3.78
N ARG A 79 1.35 3.05 -2.61
CA ARG A 79 2.71 3.03 -2.07
C ARG A 79 3.66 2.21 -2.93
N ALA A 80 3.23 1.04 -3.41
CA ALA A 80 4.03 0.19 -4.30
C ALA A 80 4.36 0.89 -5.62
N ILE A 81 3.40 1.59 -6.22
CA ILE A 81 3.58 2.38 -7.45
C ILE A 81 4.56 3.54 -7.21
N ASN A 82 4.40 4.27 -6.09
CA ASN A 82 5.29 5.39 -5.77
C ASN A 82 6.74 4.91 -5.54
N ILE A 83 6.94 3.74 -4.92
CA ILE A 83 8.26 3.12 -4.79
C ILE A 83 8.80 2.71 -6.18
N ALA A 84 7.97 2.14 -7.05
CA ALA A 84 8.39 1.78 -8.41
C ALA A 84 8.83 3.01 -9.22
N PHE A 85 8.09 4.11 -9.12
CA PHE A 85 8.48 5.37 -9.73
C PHE A 85 9.83 5.87 -9.21
N SER A 86 10.07 5.85 -7.91
CA SER A 86 11.35 6.26 -7.34
C SER A 86 12.50 5.34 -7.75
N ASN A 87 12.26 4.04 -7.88
CA ASN A 87 13.22 3.07 -8.34
C ASN A 87 13.60 3.28 -9.82
N GLU A 88 12.62 3.54 -10.67
CA GLU A 88 12.86 3.88 -12.08
C GLU A 88 13.62 5.20 -12.19
N LEU A 89 13.24 6.21 -11.40
CA LEU A 89 13.93 7.49 -11.33
C LEU A 89 15.40 7.34 -10.91
N ALA A 90 15.71 6.43 -9.99
CA ALA A 90 17.08 6.13 -9.59
C ALA A 90 17.91 5.58 -10.76
N LYS A 91 17.33 4.72 -11.60
CA LYS A 91 18.00 4.21 -12.82
C LYS A 91 18.23 5.33 -13.85
N ILE A 92 17.23 6.19 -14.06
CA ILE A 92 17.31 7.34 -14.97
C ILE A 92 18.40 8.33 -14.50
N CYS A 93 18.35 8.74 -13.22
CA CYS A 93 19.30 9.68 -12.65
C CYS A 93 20.75 9.16 -12.76
N ARG A 94 20.94 7.85 -12.55
CA ARG A 94 22.25 7.23 -12.71
C ARG A 94 22.78 7.37 -14.14
N ILE A 95 21.96 7.05 -15.15
CA ILE A 95 22.36 7.19 -16.56
C ILE A 95 22.67 8.65 -16.89
N GLY A 96 21.89 9.58 -16.34
CA GLY A 96 22.05 11.02 -16.54
C GLY A 96 23.12 11.69 -15.67
N GLY A 97 23.84 10.92 -14.83
CA GLY A 97 24.87 11.49 -13.93
C GLY A 97 24.32 12.39 -12.82
N MET A 98 23.06 12.18 -12.40
CA MET A 98 22.39 12.97 -11.37
C MET A 98 22.31 12.21 -10.04
N ASP A 99 22.24 12.93 -8.93
CA ASP A 99 21.92 12.36 -7.62
C ASP A 99 20.39 12.26 -7.45
N VAL A 100 19.89 11.04 -7.42
CA VAL A 100 18.45 10.78 -7.26
C VAL A 100 17.92 11.29 -5.91
N ALA A 101 18.72 11.24 -4.84
CA ALA A 101 18.30 11.73 -3.53
C ALA A 101 18.06 13.25 -3.57
N GLU A 102 18.94 13.99 -4.25
CA GLU A 102 18.80 15.43 -4.43
C GLU A 102 17.60 15.77 -5.34
N VAL A 103 17.41 15.04 -6.43
CA VAL A 103 16.24 15.20 -7.31
C VAL A 103 14.94 15.00 -6.53
N ILE A 104 14.82 13.92 -5.75
CA ILE A 104 13.65 13.63 -4.93
C ILE A 104 13.45 14.72 -3.87
N ARG A 105 14.51 15.11 -3.16
CA ARG A 105 14.45 16.14 -2.12
C ARG A 105 13.93 17.48 -2.67
N ILE A 106 14.37 17.88 -3.85
CA ILE A 106 13.93 19.12 -4.48
C ILE A 106 12.49 18.97 -4.99
N SER A 107 12.18 17.88 -5.67
CA SER A 107 10.83 17.62 -6.21
C SER A 107 9.76 17.62 -5.12
N ASN A 108 10.07 17.05 -3.95
CA ASN A 108 9.16 16.98 -2.80
C ASN A 108 8.92 18.34 -2.12
N LYS A 109 9.61 19.41 -2.53
CA LYS A 109 9.24 20.79 -2.13
C LYS A 109 7.97 21.28 -2.79
N HIS A 110 7.56 20.65 -3.91
CA HIS A 110 6.31 20.98 -4.55
C HIS A 110 5.13 20.43 -3.70
N PRO A 111 4.11 21.24 -3.37
CA PRO A 111 3.09 20.90 -2.38
C PRO A 111 2.22 19.68 -2.75
N ARG A 112 2.21 19.27 -4.01
CA ARG A 112 1.45 18.11 -4.52
C ARG A 112 2.32 16.91 -4.89
N VAL A 113 3.60 16.91 -4.50
CA VAL A 113 4.55 15.85 -4.83
C VAL A 113 5.10 15.22 -3.55
N ASN A 114 5.01 13.91 -3.45
CA ASN A 114 5.56 13.14 -2.34
C ASN A 114 6.14 11.82 -2.88
N ILE A 115 7.34 11.90 -3.45
CA ILE A 115 8.08 10.75 -3.99
C ILE A 115 8.75 10.03 -2.82
N LEU A 116 8.55 8.71 -2.74
CA LEU A 116 9.23 7.86 -1.76
C LEU A 116 10.69 7.61 -2.14
N GLN A 117 11.46 7.03 -1.22
CA GLN A 117 12.86 6.71 -1.48
C GLN A 117 12.99 5.43 -2.31
N PRO A 118 13.92 5.40 -3.29
CA PRO A 118 14.27 4.18 -4.00
C PRO A 118 15.00 3.20 -3.09
N GLY A 119 14.94 1.91 -3.42
CA GLY A 119 15.60 0.87 -2.63
C GLY A 119 15.82 -0.43 -3.40
N PRO A 120 16.50 -1.42 -2.79
CA PRO A 120 16.86 -2.68 -3.45
C PRO A 120 15.66 -3.63 -3.62
N GLY A 121 14.48 -3.22 -3.25
CA GLY A 121 13.23 -3.97 -3.33
C GLY A 121 12.21 -3.44 -2.32
N VAL A 122 11.04 -4.09 -2.28
CA VAL A 122 9.96 -3.76 -1.34
C VAL A 122 9.86 -4.87 -0.31
N GLY A 123 10.18 -4.55 0.93
CA GLY A 123 10.05 -5.47 2.05
C GLY A 123 8.65 -5.47 2.68
N GLY A 124 8.47 -6.35 3.67
CA GLY A 124 7.23 -6.50 4.41
C GLY A 124 6.26 -7.50 3.78
N HIS A 125 5.06 -7.58 4.37
CA HIS A 125 4.05 -8.59 4.01
C HIS A 125 2.93 -8.03 3.12
N CYS A 126 2.62 -6.74 3.22
CA CYS A 126 1.45 -6.15 2.58
C CYS A 126 1.77 -5.46 1.26
N ILE A 127 2.72 -4.51 1.25
CA ILE A 127 3.02 -3.69 0.05
C ILE A 127 3.45 -4.54 -1.17
N PRO A 128 4.27 -5.61 -1.04
CA PRO A 128 4.63 -6.45 -2.18
C PRO A 128 3.54 -7.45 -2.59
N VAL A 129 2.50 -7.66 -1.78
CA VAL A 129 1.48 -8.70 -1.99
C VAL A 129 0.12 -8.13 -2.38
N ASP A 130 -0.41 -7.15 -1.62
CA ASP A 130 -1.76 -6.66 -1.79
C ASP A 130 -2.08 -6.17 -3.22
N PRO A 131 -1.16 -5.47 -3.94
CA PRO A 131 -1.45 -5.03 -5.30
C PRO A 131 -1.69 -6.17 -6.29
N TRP A 132 -1.19 -7.39 -6.01
CA TRP A 132 -1.44 -8.55 -6.86
C TRP A 132 -2.89 -9.01 -6.84
N PHE A 133 -3.67 -8.70 -5.80
CA PHE A 133 -5.12 -8.92 -5.80
C PHE A 133 -5.79 -8.13 -6.92
N LEU A 134 -5.41 -6.85 -7.10
CA LEU A 134 -5.94 -6.04 -8.20
C LEU A 134 -5.51 -6.58 -9.58
N VAL A 135 -4.27 -7.06 -9.70
CA VAL A 135 -3.78 -7.65 -10.94
C VAL A 135 -4.50 -8.97 -11.25
N GLY A 136 -4.81 -9.76 -10.22
CA GLY A 136 -5.54 -11.03 -10.38
C GLY A 136 -7.02 -10.85 -10.72
N ASP A 137 -7.69 -9.93 -10.03
CA ASP A 137 -9.11 -9.69 -10.21
C ASP A 137 -9.42 -8.87 -11.47
N TYR A 138 -8.48 -8.02 -11.91
CA TYR A 138 -8.65 -7.13 -13.07
C TYR A 138 -7.49 -7.24 -14.08
N PRO A 139 -7.20 -8.45 -14.62
CA PRO A 139 -5.98 -8.72 -15.39
C PRO A 139 -5.84 -7.87 -16.66
N GLU A 140 -6.95 -7.51 -17.29
CA GLU A 140 -6.97 -6.70 -18.52
C GLU A 140 -6.84 -5.20 -18.25
N THR A 141 -7.10 -4.76 -17.01
CA THR A 141 -7.15 -3.33 -16.64
C THR A 141 -5.94 -2.91 -15.82
N ALA A 142 -5.45 -3.78 -14.90
CA ALA A 142 -4.41 -3.45 -13.93
C ALA A 142 -2.97 -3.52 -14.51
N ASN A 143 -2.78 -3.08 -15.77
CA ASN A 143 -1.50 -3.17 -16.47
C ASN A 143 -0.42 -2.27 -15.85
N PHE A 144 -0.78 -1.06 -15.47
CA PHE A 144 0.12 -0.11 -14.82
C PHE A 144 0.58 -0.62 -13.44
N ILE A 145 -0.34 -1.18 -12.65
CA ILE A 145 -0.02 -1.79 -11.35
C ILE A 145 0.96 -2.94 -11.54
N ARG A 146 0.68 -3.85 -12.49
CA ARG A 146 1.56 -4.98 -12.82
C ARG A 146 2.97 -4.52 -13.19
N LEU A 147 3.10 -3.51 -14.04
CA LEU A 147 4.39 -2.95 -14.45
C LEU A 147 5.16 -2.37 -13.24
N ALA A 148 4.49 -1.65 -12.36
CA ALA A 148 5.10 -1.12 -11.15
C ALA A 148 5.63 -2.23 -10.23
N LEU A 149 4.87 -3.32 -10.05
CA LEU A 149 5.31 -4.48 -9.27
C LEU A 149 6.53 -5.17 -9.89
N GLN A 150 6.56 -5.31 -11.22
CA GLN A 150 7.71 -5.85 -11.95
C GLN A 150 8.94 -4.95 -11.81
N THR A 151 8.77 -3.62 -11.87
CA THR A 151 9.85 -2.65 -11.64
C THR A 151 10.47 -2.85 -10.25
N ASN A 152 9.64 -2.96 -9.22
CA ASN A 152 10.11 -3.22 -7.85
C ASN A 152 10.80 -4.59 -7.72
N ALA A 153 10.23 -5.63 -8.30
CA ALA A 153 10.78 -6.98 -8.26
C ALA A 153 12.15 -7.11 -8.96
N GLY A 154 12.43 -6.29 -9.96
CA GLY A 154 13.72 -6.25 -10.66
C GLY A 154 14.82 -5.46 -9.93
N MET A 155 14.51 -4.77 -8.84
CA MET A 155 15.50 -3.94 -8.14
C MET A 155 16.60 -4.71 -7.42
N PRO A 156 16.36 -5.87 -6.78
CA PRO A 156 17.44 -6.65 -6.17
C PRO A 156 18.51 -7.05 -7.20
N GLU A 157 18.10 -7.53 -8.37
CA GLU A 157 19.02 -7.91 -9.45
C GLU A 157 19.79 -6.70 -9.98
N TYR A 158 19.10 -5.58 -10.18
CA TYR A 158 19.74 -4.32 -10.59
C TYR A 158 20.84 -3.88 -9.60
N VAL A 159 20.55 -3.94 -8.28
CA VAL A 159 21.52 -3.54 -7.25
C VAL A 159 22.69 -4.51 -7.20
N LEU A 160 22.45 -5.83 -7.33
CA LEU A 160 23.49 -6.83 -7.35
C LEU A 160 24.42 -6.65 -8.58
N HIS A 161 23.84 -6.45 -9.76
CA HIS A 161 24.60 -6.18 -10.97
C HIS A 161 25.49 -4.93 -10.78
N ARG A 162 24.93 -3.89 -10.19
CA ARG A 162 25.64 -2.66 -9.91
C ARG A 162 26.79 -2.83 -8.93
N ALA A 163 26.60 -3.64 -7.89
CA ALA A 163 27.65 -3.96 -6.94
C ALA A 163 28.83 -4.66 -7.65
N HIS A 164 28.55 -5.61 -8.54
CA HIS A 164 29.57 -6.31 -9.34
C HIS A 164 30.35 -5.35 -10.26
N GLU A 165 29.66 -4.39 -10.93
CA GLU A 165 30.33 -3.38 -11.76
C GLU A 165 31.33 -2.56 -10.92
N VAL A 166 30.89 -2.03 -9.75
CA VAL A 166 31.75 -1.24 -8.88
C VAL A 166 32.95 -2.04 -8.35
N MET A 167 32.74 -3.32 -8.04
CA MET A 167 33.84 -4.20 -7.61
C MET A 167 34.85 -4.41 -8.74
N ALA A 168 34.39 -4.63 -9.98
CA ALA A 168 35.26 -4.79 -11.14
C ALA A 168 36.05 -3.52 -11.49
N GLU A 169 35.45 -2.32 -11.28
CA GLU A 169 36.13 -1.04 -11.50
C GLU A 169 37.23 -0.75 -10.47
N ARG A 170 37.17 -1.35 -9.29
CA ARG A 170 38.09 -1.08 -8.17
C ARG A 170 39.20 -2.12 -7.99
N GLY A 171 39.13 -3.24 -8.70
CA GLY A 171 40.09 -4.34 -8.64
C GLY A 171 39.81 -5.29 -7.48
#